data_bfa4a935333fe0dd80af438227fa4efd
#
_entry.id   bfa4a935333fe0dd80af438227fa4efd
#
_cell.length_a   1.000
_cell.length_b   1.000
_cell.length_c   1.000
_cell.angle_alpha   90.00
_cell.angle_beta   90.00
_cell.angle_gamma   90.00
#
_symmetry.space_group_name_H-M   'P 1'
#
loop_
_entity.id
_entity.type
_entity.pdbx_description
1 polymer ?
#
loop_
_entity_poly.entity_id
_entity_poly.type
_entity_poly.pdbx_seq_one_letter_code
_entity_poly.pdbx_strand_id
1 'polypeptide(L)'
;MFYSEIFHTCSEFGRWLARRCLRSRLWLAGLLVPLVWAAVDVDRMLSIAREKYGGSGERSLLEWREMLQQAAPLSEADKLRRVNDFFNRRIRFQDDIVVWRLPDYWATPLEFLGQGTGDCEDYSIAKLHSLIELGVDQSKLRMIYVRATMGSAQLAHMVLGYYPSPGAEPLVLDNLVSDIRPASRRPDLAPVFSFNGEGVFMGGASRPSSPVDRLSLWANLKSKMKAEGYEP
;
A
#
# COMPACT_ATOMS: atom_id res chain seq x y z
N MET A 1 55.04 -61.68 -37.14
CA MET A 1 56.24 -61.36 -36.37
C MET A 1 56.10 -59.90 -36.01
N PHE A 2 56.04 -59.53 -34.74
CA PHE A 2 55.76 -58.30 -34.11
C PHE A 2 54.33 -58.19 -33.51
N TYR A 3 54.20 -58.72 -32.32
CA TYR A 3 53.23 -58.37 -31.32
C TYR A 3 53.94 -58.40 -29.97
N SER A 4 54.14 -57.25 -29.35
CA SER A 4 54.41 -57.11 -27.92
C SER A 4 54.86 -55.67 -27.70
N GLU A 5 54.13 -55.01 -26.88
CA GLU A 5 54.37 -53.76 -26.10
C GLU A 5 53.33 -52.67 -26.30
N ILE A 6 52.20 -52.81 -25.66
CA ILE A 6 51.38 -51.67 -25.21
C ILE A 6 50.50 -52.15 -24.02
N PHE A 7 51.04 -52.25 -22.83
CA PHE A 7 50.30 -52.37 -21.61
C PHE A 7 51.16 -51.87 -20.44
N HIS A 8 51.31 -50.57 -20.30
CA HIS A 8 51.71 -49.95 -19.03
C HIS A 8 51.64 -48.45 -19.15
N THR A 9 50.44 -47.86 -19.20
CA THR A 9 50.21 -46.40 -18.81
C THR A 9 48.70 -46.11 -18.65
N CYS A 10 48.04 -46.81 -17.78
CA CYS A 10 46.63 -46.49 -17.56
C CYS A 10 46.23 -46.49 -16.03
N SER A 11 47.21 -46.37 -15.14
CA SER A 11 46.90 -46.41 -13.69
C SER A 11 47.16 -45.12 -12.89
N GLU A 12 47.73 -44.09 -13.51
CA GLU A 12 48.01 -42.84 -12.76
C GLU A 12 47.05 -41.66 -13.05
N PHE A 13 46.29 -41.75 -14.13
CA PHE A 13 45.34 -40.65 -14.48
C PHE A 13 44.02 -40.72 -13.71
N GLY A 14 43.68 -41.87 -13.13
CA GLY A 14 42.43 -42.07 -12.34
C GLY A 14 42.45 -41.53 -10.92
N ARG A 15 43.63 -41.25 -10.35
CA ARG A 15 43.73 -40.77 -8.93
C ARG A 15 43.82 -39.26 -8.80
N TRP A 16 44.04 -38.53 -9.86
CA TRP A 16 44.12 -37.05 -9.80
C TRP A 16 42.75 -36.36 -9.96
N LEU A 17 41.79 -37.01 -10.60
CA LEU A 17 40.39 -36.47 -10.77
C LEU A 17 39.49 -36.73 -9.59
N ALA A 18 39.80 -37.67 -8.69
CA ALA A 18 38.98 -37.99 -7.51
C ALA A 18 39.23 -37.07 -6.29
N ARG A 19 40.24 -36.19 -6.33
CA ARG A 19 40.56 -35.29 -5.21
C ARG A 19 40.17 -33.84 -5.41
N ARG A 20 39.50 -33.46 -6.52
CA ARG A 20 39.04 -32.09 -6.80
C ARG A 20 37.51 -31.87 -6.76
N CYS A 21 36.74 -32.95 -6.58
CA CYS A 21 35.26 -32.83 -6.51
C CYS A 21 34.68 -32.69 -5.10
N LEU A 22 35.50 -32.43 -4.08
CA LEU A 22 35.00 -32.35 -2.68
C LEU A 22 35.35 -31.04 -1.99
N ARG A 23 35.27 -29.90 -2.68
CA ARG A 23 35.37 -28.59 -2.02
C ARG A 23 34.70 -27.46 -2.81
N SER A 24 33.42 -27.61 -3.16
CA SER A 24 32.61 -26.44 -3.46
C SER A 24 31.18 -26.66 -2.95
N ARG A 25 31.06 -26.88 -1.64
CA ARG A 25 29.82 -26.47 -0.95
C ARG A 25 29.84 -24.95 -0.94
N LEU A 26 29.44 -24.34 -2.04
CA LEU A 26 28.98 -22.96 -2.04
C LEU A 26 27.79 -22.90 -1.08
N TRP A 27 28.06 -22.41 0.10
CA TRP A 27 27.07 -21.87 0.98
C TRP A 27 26.45 -20.68 0.22
N LEU A 28 25.33 -20.93 -0.45
CA LEU A 28 24.37 -19.88 -0.75
C LEU A 28 23.84 -19.42 0.63
N ALA A 29 24.64 -18.59 1.30
CA ALA A 29 24.14 -17.70 2.30
C ALA A 29 23.17 -16.79 1.55
N GLY A 30 21.89 -17.16 1.59
CA GLY A 30 20.82 -16.26 1.19
C GLY A 30 21.04 -14.99 2.01
N LEU A 31 21.50 -13.94 1.35
CA LEU A 31 21.40 -12.59 1.84
C LEU A 31 19.90 -12.36 2.03
N LEU A 32 19.42 -12.62 3.24
CA LEU A 32 18.23 -11.99 3.77
C LEU A 32 18.56 -10.50 3.75
N VAL A 33 18.30 -9.85 2.61
CA VAL A 33 18.22 -8.40 2.56
C VAL A 33 17.08 -8.11 3.53
N PRO A 34 17.33 -7.49 4.69
CA PRO A 34 16.24 -7.02 5.51
C PRO A 34 15.47 -6.08 4.59
N LEU A 35 14.19 -6.38 4.35
CA LEU A 35 13.27 -5.39 3.81
C LEU A 35 13.36 -4.22 4.79
N VAL A 36 14.12 -3.20 4.44
CA VAL A 36 14.09 -1.92 5.13
C VAL A 36 12.71 -1.37 4.76
N TRP A 37 11.73 -1.68 5.58
CA TRP A 37 10.47 -0.99 5.59
C TRP A 37 10.85 0.47 5.84
N ALA A 38 10.49 1.37 4.96
CA ALA A 38 10.54 2.80 5.24
C ALA A 38 9.87 2.99 6.59
N ALA A 39 10.65 3.44 7.54
CA ALA A 39 10.39 3.14 8.95
C ALA A 39 9.20 3.93 9.46
N VAL A 40 8.02 3.33 9.39
CA VAL A 40 6.91 3.74 10.26
C VAL A 40 7.36 3.41 11.69
N ASP A 41 7.50 4.42 12.52
CA ASP A 41 7.81 4.24 13.95
C ASP A 41 6.55 3.69 14.66
N VAL A 42 6.40 2.36 14.56
CA VAL A 42 5.24 1.66 15.10
C VAL A 42 5.12 1.81 16.61
N ASP A 43 6.24 1.87 17.33
CA ASP A 43 6.21 2.01 18.79
C ASP A 43 5.70 3.38 19.18
N ARG A 44 6.09 4.41 18.46
CA ARG A 44 5.54 5.77 18.61
C ARG A 44 4.05 5.81 18.30
N MET A 45 3.62 5.21 17.20
CA MET A 45 2.20 5.14 16.83
C MET A 45 1.37 4.42 17.88
N LEU A 46 1.85 3.29 18.42
CA LEU A 46 1.18 2.54 19.48
C LEU A 46 1.07 3.37 20.77
N SER A 47 2.13 4.11 21.12
CA SER A 47 2.10 5.01 22.28
C SER A 47 1.03 6.10 22.11
N ILE A 48 0.99 6.76 20.96
CA ILE A 48 -0.02 7.79 20.64
C ILE A 48 -1.43 7.19 20.62
N ALA A 49 -1.60 6.00 19.99
CA ALA A 49 -2.90 5.35 19.92
C ALA A 49 -3.44 5.01 21.32
N ARG A 50 -2.58 4.49 22.20
CA ARG A 50 -2.94 4.19 23.58
C ARG A 50 -3.30 5.44 24.36
N GLU A 51 -2.50 6.50 24.25
CA GLU A 51 -2.70 7.76 24.96
C GLU A 51 -3.99 8.48 24.54
N LYS A 52 -4.22 8.61 23.22
CA LYS A 52 -5.34 9.40 22.68
C LYS A 52 -6.66 8.62 22.58
N TYR A 53 -6.59 7.32 22.28
CA TYR A 53 -7.77 6.50 21.95
C TYR A 53 -7.93 5.27 22.85
N GLY A 54 -7.05 5.13 23.87
CA GLY A 54 -7.10 4.02 24.84
C GLY A 54 -6.80 2.67 24.20
N GLY A 55 -7.17 1.60 24.92
CA GLY A 55 -6.89 0.23 24.48
C GLY A 55 -7.64 -0.20 23.21
N SER A 56 -8.72 0.46 22.84
CA SER A 56 -9.43 0.21 21.57
C SER A 56 -8.63 0.70 20.37
N GLY A 57 -8.09 1.92 20.44
CA GLY A 57 -7.25 2.48 19.39
C GLY A 57 -5.95 1.72 19.21
N GLU A 58 -5.29 1.36 20.32
CA GLU A 58 -4.10 0.50 20.27
C GLU A 58 -4.38 -0.84 19.58
N ARG A 59 -5.48 -1.50 19.93
CA ARG A 59 -5.87 -2.77 19.31
C ARG A 59 -6.14 -2.61 17.81
N SER A 60 -6.82 -1.53 17.40
CA SER A 60 -7.08 -1.25 15.99
C SER A 60 -5.78 -1.10 15.19
N LEU A 61 -4.78 -0.42 15.77
CA LEU A 61 -3.48 -0.25 15.14
C LEU A 61 -2.69 -1.56 15.05
N LEU A 62 -2.74 -2.41 16.10
CA LEU A 62 -2.12 -3.74 16.09
C LEU A 62 -2.73 -4.64 15.02
N GLU A 63 -4.06 -4.65 14.87
CA GLU A 63 -4.74 -5.43 13.84
C GLU A 63 -4.46 -4.91 12.42
N TRP A 64 -4.31 -3.60 12.24
CA TRP A 64 -3.85 -3.02 10.98
C TRP A 64 -2.41 -3.48 10.65
N ARG A 65 -1.50 -3.45 11.62
CA ARG A 65 -0.13 -3.94 11.46
C ARG A 65 -0.10 -5.43 11.10
N GLU A 66 -0.90 -6.25 11.78
CA GLU A 66 -1.02 -7.67 11.48
C GLU A 66 -1.54 -7.88 10.05
N MET A 67 -2.55 -7.12 9.63
CA MET A 67 -3.06 -7.14 8.26
C MET A 67 -1.96 -6.82 7.25
N LEU A 68 -1.13 -5.80 7.49
CA LEU A 68 0.00 -5.45 6.62
C LEU A 68 1.02 -6.60 6.54
N GLN A 69 1.39 -7.19 7.68
CA GLN A 69 2.34 -8.31 7.72
C GLN A 69 1.83 -9.51 6.91
N GLN A 70 0.54 -9.87 7.06
CA GLN A 70 -0.09 -10.95 6.31
C GLN A 70 -0.21 -10.63 4.82
N ALA A 71 -0.40 -9.37 4.46
CA ALA A 71 -0.55 -8.94 3.06
C ALA A 71 0.79 -8.74 2.34
N ALA A 72 1.90 -8.53 3.05
CA ALA A 72 3.21 -8.23 2.45
C ALA A 72 3.66 -9.22 1.36
N PRO A 73 3.54 -10.55 1.52
CA PRO A 73 3.95 -11.52 0.50
C PRO A 73 2.96 -11.69 -0.66
N LEU A 74 1.80 -11.02 -0.63
CA LEU A 74 0.73 -11.23 -1.61
C LEU A 74 1.03 -10.51 -2.94
N SER A 75 0.29 -10.90 -3.99
CA SER A 75 0.26 -10.16 -5.26
C SER A 75 -0.35 -8.76 -5.05
N GLU A 76 -0.01 -7.79 -5.94
CA GLU A 76 -0.64 -6.44 -5.89
C GLU A 76 -2.17 -6.51 -5.85
N ALA A 77 -2.77 -7.36 -6.70
CA ALA A 77 -4.22 -7.52 -6.74
C ALA A 77 -4.81 -8.03 -5.41
N ASP A 78 -4.10 -8.91 -4.72
CA ASP A 78 -4.51 -9.41 -3.41
C ASP A 78 -4.29 -8.38 -2.31
N LYS A 79 -3.22 -7.59 -2.39
CA LYS A 79 -2.97 -6.44 -1.51
C LYS A 79 -4.12 -5.43 -1.59
N LEU A 80 -4.54 -5.06 -2.81
CA LEU A 80 -5.67 -4.17 -3.03
C LEU A 80 -6.94 -4.69 -2.33
N ARG A 81 -7.27 -5.97 -2.56
CA ARG A 81 -8.44 -6.60 -1.92
C ARG A 81 -8.33 -6.61 -0.41
N ARG A 82 -7.18 -7.04 0.11
CA ARG A 82 -6.98 -7.19 1.56
C ARG A 82 -7.09 -5.85 2.29
N VAL A 83 -6.49 -4.79 1.75
CA VAL A 83 -6.56 -3.45 2.31
C VAL A 83 -7.98 -2.87 2.22
N ASN A 84 -8.61 -2.98 1.05
CA ASN A 84 -9.96 -2.48 0.85
C ASN A 84 -10.96 -3.15 1.82
N ASP A 85 -10.91 -4.47 1.93
CA ASP A 85 -11.78 -5.24 2.82
C ASP A 85 -11.53 -4.93 4.29
N PHE A 86 -10.29 -4.74 4.69
CA PHE A 86 -9.94 -4.44 6.07
C PHE A 86 -10.65 -3.16 6.55
N PHE A 87 -10.49 -2.06 5.84
CA PHE A 87 -11.09 -0.79 6.24
C PHE A 87 -12.62 -0.80 6.09
N ASN A 88 -13.14 -1.31 4.97
CA ASN A 88 -14.58 -1.30 4.71
C ASN A 88 -15.39 -2.13 5.72
N ARG A 89 -14.79 -3.19 6.30
CA ARG A 89 -15.49 -4.04 7.29
C ARG A 89 -15.29 -3.57 8.73
N ARG A 90 -14.19 -2.84 8.99
CA ARG A 90 -13.79 -2.55 10.35
C ARG A 90 -14.23 -1.17 10.81
N ILE A 91 -14.16 -0.18 9.94
CA ILE A 91 -14.44 1.20 10.27
C ILE A 91 -15.92 1.51 9.96
N ARG A 92 -16.53 2.30 10.81
CA ARG A 92 -17.89 2.80 10.59
C ARG A 92 -17.85 4.15 9.88
N PHE A 93 -18.65 4.32 8.85
CA PHE A 93 -18.80 5.62 8.20
C PHE A 93 -19.44 6.64 9.16
N GLN A 94 -18.84 7.82 9.22
CA GLN A 94 -19.36 8.93 10.04
C GLN A 94 -18.78 10.24 9.52
N ASP A 95 -19.65 11.23 9.28
CA ASP A 95 -19.25 12.55 8.79
C ASP A 95 -18.33 13.28 9.77
N ASP A 96 -17.40 14.07 9.27
CA ASP A 96 -16.41 14.86 10.00
C ASP A 96 -17.00 15.77 11.05
N ILE A 97 -18.12 16.42 10.74
CA ILE A 97 -18.79 17.31 11.69
C ILE A 97 -19.21 16.58 12.98
N VAL A 98 -19.44 15.29 12.90
CA VAL A 98 -19.79 14.46 14.06
C VAL A 98 -18.55 14.01 14.80
N VAL A 99 -17.52 13.55 14.06
CA VAL A 99 -16.30 13.00 14.63
C VAL A 99 -15.38 14.10 15.17
N TRP A 100 -15.10 15.10 14.34
CA TRP A 100 -14.07 16.12 14.61
C TRP A 100 -14.62 17.49 14.96
N ARG A 101 -15.93 17.72 14.82
CA ARG A 101 -16.58 19.03 14.97
C ARG A 101 -16.06 20.07 13.95
N LEU A 102 -15.55 19.59 12.83
CA LEU A 102 -15.05 20.37 11.70
C LEU A 102 -15.85 20.00 10.45
N PRO A 103 -16.01 20.91 9.48
CA PRO A 103 -16.78 20.62 8.26
C PRO A 103 -16.02 19.71 7.28
N ASP A 104 -14.68 19.64 7.39
CA ASP A 104 -13.80 18.87 6.52
C ASP A 104 -12.47 18.66 7.27
N TYR A 105 -12.11 17.41 7.54
CA TYR A 105 -10.93 17.05 8.33
C TYR A 105 -10.34 15.74 7.80
N TRP A 106 -9.18 15.80 7.20
CA TRP A 106 -8.50 14.61 6.68
C TRP A 106 -7.71 13.94 7.80
N ALA A 107 -8.28 12.85 8.34
CA ALA A 107 -7.64 12.10 9.41
C ALA A 107 -6.42 11.33 8.90
N THR A 108 -5.40 11.22 9.76
CA THR A 108 -4.30 10.29 9.50
C THR A 108 -4.79 8.83 9.64
N PRO A 109 -4.09 7.84 9.08
CA PRO A 109 -4.43 6.44 9.31
C PRO A 109 -4.47 6.07 10.80
N LEU A 110 -3.62 6.69 11.65
CA LEU A 110 -3.64 6.49 13.09
C LEU A 110 -4.90 7.08 13.72
N GLU A 111 -5.25 8.32 13.37
CA GLU A 111 -6.47 9.00 13.84
C GLU A 111 -7.72 8.20 13.43
N PHE A 112 -7.79 7.78 12.17
CA PHE A 112 -8.91 7.00 11.62
C PHE A 112 -9.10 5.64 12.30
N LEU A 113 -8.00 4.90 12.49
CA LEU A 113 -8.01 3.63 13.22
C LEU A 113 -8.33 3.82 14.70
N GLY A 114 -7.79 4.87 15.30
CA GLY A 114 -7.99 5.20 16.71
C GLY A 114 -9.44 5.54 17.03
N GLN A 115 -10.08 6.36 16.19
CA GLN A 115 -11.48 6.70 16.29
C GLN A 115 -12.42 5.54 15.93
N GLY A 116 -11.99 4.66 15.01
CA GLY A 116 -12.84 3.60 14.47
C GLY A 116 -14.03 4.09 13.64
N THR A 117 -14.00 5.38 13.29
CA THR A 117 -14.99 6.05 12.44
C THR A 117 -14.32 7.13 11.60
N GLY A 118 -14.91 7.45 10.44
CA GLY A 118 -14.49 8.52 9.54
C GLY A 118 -15.29 8.49 8.26
N ASP A 119 -15.00 9.40 7.33
CA ASP A 119 -15.73 9.50 6.07
C ASP A 119 -14.89 9.12 4.83
N CYS A 120 -15.32 9.51 3.63
CA CYS A 120 -14.81 8.94 2.39
C CYS A 120 -13.32 9.20 2.15
N GLU A 121 -12.81 10.38 2.48
CA GLU A 121 -11.39 10.70 2.33
C GLU A 121 -10.53 9.93 3.32
N ASP A 122 -10.98 9.74 4.55
CA ASP A 122 -10.26 8.99 5.58
C ASP A 122 -10.05 7.53 5.16
N TYR A 123 -11.11 6.89 4.62
CA TYR A 123 -10.99 5.56 4.02
C TYR A 123 -9.97 5.54 2.89
N SER A 124 -10.03 6.53 2.00
CA SER A 124 -9.16 6.60 0.83
C SER A 124 -7.70 6.85 1.22
N ILE A 125 -7.45 7.75 2.18
CA ILE A 125 -6.13 8.04 2.76
C ILE A 125 -5.55 6.79 3.44
N ALA A 126 -6.32 6.13 4.28
CA ALA A 126 -5.85 4.96 5.01
C ALA A 126 -5.53 3.79 4.06
N LYS A 127 -6.34 3.58 3.01
CA LYS A 127 -6.07 2.60 1.96
C LYS A 127 -4.81 2.96 1.17
N LEU A 128 -4.65 4.23 0.76
CA LEU A 128 -3.48 4.72 0.03
C LEU A 128 -2.19 4.41 0.79
N HIS A 129 -2.10 4.87 2.04
CA HIS A 129 -0.89 4.68 2.85
C HIS A 129 -0.63 3.22 3.19
N SER A 130 -1.66 2.41 3.44
CA SER A 130 -1.49 0.97 3.64
C SER A 130 -0.93 0.26 2.40
N LEU A 131 -1.34 0.66 1.20
CA LEU A 131 -0.82 0.08 -0.04
C LEU A 131 0.63 0.52 -0.32
N ILE A 132 0.99 1.77 -0.01
CA ILE A 132 2.37 2.25 -0.07
C ILE A 132 3.26 1.46 0.88
N GLU A 133 2.83 1.26 2.13
CA GLU A 133 3.54 0.43 3.12
C GLU A 133 3.71 -1.03 2.65
N LEU A 134 2.78 -1.55 1.87
CA LEU A 134 2.87 -2.86 1.24
C LEU A 134 3.76 -2.89 0.00
N GLY A 135 4.41 -1.77 -0.35
CA GLY A 135 5.31 -1.66 -1.50
C GLY A 135 4.60 -1.53 -2.85
N VAL A 136 3.34 -1.14 -2.88
CA VAL A 136 2.67 -0.73 -4.12
C VAL A 136 3.22 0.63 -4.53
N ASP A 137 3.66 0.73 -5.79
CA ASP A 137 4.22 1.97 -6.33
C ASP A 137 3.21 3.12 -6.23
N GLN A 138 3.62 4.20 -5.55
CA GLN A 138 2.79 5.39 -5.34
C GLN A 138 2.32 6.01 -6.65
N SER A 139 3.08 5.91 -7.73
CA SER A 139 2.69 6.41 -9.06
C SER A 139 1.45 5.71 -9.63
N LYS A 140 1.15 4.49 -9.16
CA LYS A 140 -0.06 3.72 -9.52
C LYS A 140 -1.29 4.12 -8.71
N LEU A 141 -1.15 4.93 -7.68
CA LEU A 141 -2.22 5.27 -6.73
C LEU A 141 -2.60 6.74 -6.86
N ARG A 142 -3.90 7.03 -6.89
CA ARG A 142 -4.42 8.40 -6.89
C ARG A 142 -5.67 8.51 -6.03
N MET A 143 -5.72 9.51 -5.19
CA MET A 143 -6.96 9.99 -4.60
C MET A 143 -7.79 10.62 -5.69
N ILE A 144 -9.06 10.24 -5.83
CA ILE A 144 -9.95 10.75 -6.89
C ILE A 144 -11.17 11.39 -6.24
N TYR A 145 -11.29 12.72 -6.40
CA TYR A 145 -12.50 13.43 -6.03
C TYR A 145 -13.55 13.24 -7.13
N VAL A 146 -14.72 12.77 -6.73
CA VAL A 146 -15.81 12.43 -7.63
C VAL A 146 -17.13 13.07 -7.16
N ARG A 147 -18.07 13.23 -8.08
CA ARG A 147 -19.49 13.36 -7.74
C ARG A 147 -20.11 11.98 -7.82
N ALA A 148 -20.56 11.48 -6.65
CA ALA A 148 -21.24 10.19 -6.57
C ALA A 148 -22.76 10.39 -6.69
N THR A 149 -23.42 9.55 -7.49
CA THR A 149 -24.87 9.54 -7.65
C THR A 149 -25.44 8.40 -6.81
N MET A 150 -26.25 8.73 -5.80
CA MET A 150 -26.94 7.76 -4.94
C MET A 150 -28.47 7.97 -5.06
N GLY A 151 -29.11 7.13 -5.84
CA GLY A 151 -30.52 7.35 -6.20
C GLY A 151 -30.70 8.66 -6.98
N SER A 152 -31.44 9.62 -6.42
CA SER A 152 -31.64 10.97 -6.97
C SER A 152 -30.66 12.01 -6.46
N ALA A 153 -29.86 11.70 -5.44
CA ALA A 153 -28.92 12.63 -4.82
C ALA A 153 -27.53 12.56 -5.48
N GLN A 154 -26.87 13.72 -5.56
CA GLN A 154 -25.46 13.84 -5.91
C GLN A 154 -24.69 14.33 -4.70
N LEU A 155 -23.60 13.63 -4.37
CA LEU A 155 -22.76 13.88 -3.21
C LEU A 155 -21.31 14.09 -3.65
N ALA A 156 -20.60 14.97 -2.95
CA ALA A 156 -19.14 15.00 -3.00
C ALA A 156 -18.62 13.69 -2.39
N HIS A 157 -17.66 13.07 -3.05
CA HIS A 157 -17.12 11.80 -2.59
C HIS A 157 -15.66 11.63 -3.00
N MET A 158 -14.91 10.83 -2.25
CA MET A 158 -13.52 10.52 -2.53
C MET A 158 -13.31 9.02 -2.57
N VAL A 159 -12.57 8.55 -3.57
CA VAL A 159 -12.20 7.16 -3.73
C VAL A 159 -10.70 7.03 -4.02
N LEU A 160 -10.14 5.85 -3.80
CA LEU A 160 -8.78 5.54 -4.23
C LEU A 160 -8.82 4.82 -5.59
N GLY A 161 -8.09 5.35 -6.56
CA GLY A 161 -7.88 4.72 -7.87
C GLY A 161 -6.52 4.03 -7.92
N TYR A 162 -6.49 2.78 -8.38
CA TYR A 162 -5.28 2.05 -8.70
C TYR A 162 -5.12 1.89 -10.20
N TYR A 163 -4.04 2.40 -10.77
CA TYR A 163 -3.68 2.37 -12.18
C TYR A 163 -2.60 1.30 -12.40
N PRO A 164 -2.90 0.15 -13.01
CA PRO A 164 -1.91 -0.93 -13.19
C PRO A 164 -0.72 -0.51 -14.07
N SER A 165 -0.92 0.45 -14.97
CA SER A 165 0.11 1.09 -15.79
C SER A 165 -0.31 2.52 -16.17
N PRO A 166 0.64 3.38 -16.61
CA PRO A 166 0.32 4.72 -17.08
C PRO A 166 -0.73 4.72 -18.18
N GLY A 167 -1.82 5.48 -17.98
CA GLY A 167 -2.93 5.57 -18.95
C GLY A 167 -3.91 4.40 -18.94
N ALA A 168 -3.70 3.39 -18.10
CA ALA A 168 -4.67 2.32 -17.93
C ALA A 168 -5.93 2.82 -17.21
N GLU A 169 -7.03 2.14 -17.43
CA GLU A 169 -8.25 2.35 -16.65
C GLU A 169 -8.01 1.99 -15.18
N PRO A 170 -8.36 2.87 -14.23
CA PRO A 170 -8.16 2.56 -12.82
C PRO A 170 -9.18 1.56 -12.28
N LEU A 171 -8.71 0.73 -11.36
CA LEU A 171 -9.55 0.01 -10.42
C LEU A 171 -9.91 0.95 -9.27
N VAL A 172 -11.18 0.98 -8.91
CA VAL A 172 -11.73 1.88 -7.86
C VAL A 172 -11.88 1.11 -6.56
N LEU A 173 -11.21 1.60 -5.51
CA LEU A 173 -11.37 1.14 -4.14
C LEU A 173 -12.23 2.18 -3.40
N ASP A 174 -13.39 1.74 -2.94
CA ASP A 174 -14.43 2.61 -2.40
C ASP A 174 -14.97 2.05 -1.07
N ASN A 175 -15.53 2.90 -0.23
CA ASN A 175 -16.23 2.49 0.98
C ASN A 175 -17.74 2.31 0.75
N LEU A 176 -18.32 2.96 -0.27
CA LEU A 176 -19.74 2.81 -0.63
C LEU A 176 -20.00 1.49 -1.39
N VAL A 177 -19.07 1.08 -2.23
CA VAL A 177 -19.14 -0.18 -2.98
C VAL A 177 -17.90 -1.00 -2.67
N SER A 178 -18.05 -2.05 -1.88
CA SER A 178 -16.92 -2.85 -1.38
C SER A 178 -16.17 -3.61 -2.48
N ASP A 179 -16.84 -3.96 -3.59
CA ASP A 179 -16.20 -4.62 -4.72
C ASP A 179 -15.26 -3.66 -5.44
N ILE A 180 -14.02 -4.05 -5.62
CA ILE A 180 -13.07 -3.33 -6.47
C ILE A 180 -13.48 -3.52 -7.94
N ARG A 181 -13.82 -2.43 -8.62
CA ARG A 181 -14.32 -2.44 -10.00
C ARG A 181 -13.52 -1.48 -10.88
N PRO A 182 -13.39 -1.77 -12.20
CA PRO A 182 -12.91 -0.78 -13.16
C PRO A 182 -13.81 0.47 -13.17
N ALA A 183 -13.24 1.64 -13.45
CA ALA A 183 -13.98 2.90 -13.47
C ALA A 183 -15.17 2.87 -14.46
N SER A 184 -15.05 2.19 -15.61
CA SER A 184 -16.14 2.00 -16.58
C SER A 184 -17.34 1.23 -16.02
N ARG A 185 -17.14 0.49 -14.93
CA ARG A 185 -18.22 -0.23 -14.20
C ARG A 185 -18.71 0.53 -12.96
N ARG A 186 -18.36 1.82 -12.86
CA ARG A 186 -18.81 2.73 -11.81
C ARG A 186 -19.44 3.99 -12.44
N PRO A 187 -20.56 3.82 -13.19
CA PRO A 187 -21.26 4.95 -13.84
C PRO A 187 -21.88 5.91 -12.82
N ASP A 188 -21.99 5.50 -11.56
CA ASP A 188 -22.40 6.30 -10.42
C ASP A 188 -21.35 7.36 -10.01
N LEU A 189 -20.10 7.26 -10.48
CA LEU A 189 -18.99 8.14 -10.12
C LEU A 189 -18.57 9.03 -11.30
N ALA A 190 -18.73 10.33 -11.16
CA ALA A 190 -18.24 11.32 -12.15
C ALA A 190 -16.97 11.99 -11.61
N PRO A 191 -15.77 11.68 -12.17
CA PRO A 191 -14.51 12.23 -11.67
C PRO A 191 -14.40 13.72 -11.95
N VAL A 192 -13.89 14.48 -10.98
CA VAL A 192 -13.66 15.93 -11.07
C VAL A 192 -12.16 16.21 -11.20
N PHE A 193 -11.36 15.73 -10.26
CA PHE A 193 -9.90 15.75 -10.30
C PHE A 193 -9.34 14.60 -9.50
N SER A 194 -8.05 14.33 -9.69
CA SER A 194 -7.33 13.35 -8.88
C SER A 194 -5.98 13.92 -8.46
N PHE A 195 -5.34 13.31 -7.45
CA PHE A 195 -4.03 13.72 -6.98
C PHE A 195 -3.28 12.57 -6.31
N ASN A 196 -1.96 12.70 -6.26
CA ASN A 196 -1.05 11.86 -5.49
C ASN A 196 0.20 12.67 -5.12
N GLY A 197 1.29 12.03 -4.69
CA GLY A 197 2.55 12.69 -4.36
C GLY A 197 3.20 13.45 -5.54
N GLU A 198 2.87 13.12 -6.78
CA GLU A 198 3.40 13.77 -7.99
C GLU A 198 2.69 15.09 -8.32
N GLY A 199 1.42 15.24 -7.93
CA GLY A 199 0.65 16.44 -8.19
C GLY A 199 -0.85 16.23 -8.34
N VAL A 200 -1.52 17.23 -8.87
CA VAL A 200 -2.98 17.27 -9.16
C VAL A 200 -3.21 17.04 -10.64
N PHE A 201 -4.13 16.14 -10.96
CA PHE A 201 -4.50 15.73 -12.32
C PHE A 201 -5.95 16.12 -12.60
N MET A 202 -6.18 16.85 -13.67
CA MET A 202 -7.52 17.28 -14.08
C MET A 202 -8.09 16.39 -15.19
N GLY A 203 -9.36 16.03 -15.10
CA GLY A 203 -10.10 15.37 -16.18
C GLY A 203 -9.49 14.07 -16.70
N GLY A 204 -8.88 13.25 -15.84
CA GLY A 204 -8.27 11.98 -16.24
C GLY A 204 -6.88 12.12 -16.89
N ALA A 205 -6.26 13.30 -16.82
CA ALA A 205 -4.95 13.58 -17.39
C ALA A 205 -3.87 12.60 -16.86
N SER A 206 -2.92 12.23 -17.73
CA SER A 206 -1.76 11.39 -17.35
C SER A 206 -0.62 12.20 -16.73
N ARG A 207 -0.62 13.53 -16.89
CA ARG A 207 0.39 14.44 -16.32
C ARG A 207 -0.24 15.39 -15.30
N PRO A 208 0.46 15.73 -14.20
CA PRO A 208 -0.07 16.67 -13.24
C PRO A 208 -0.18 18.08 -13.82
N SER A 209 -1.23 18.80 -13.48
CA SER A 209 -1.49 20.18 -13.87
C SER A 209 -0.95 21.20 -12.85
N SER A 210 -0.75 20.78 -11.61
CA SER A 210 -0.20 21.62 -10.53
C SER A 210 0.41 20.77 -9.41
N PRO A 211 1.31 21.36 -8.60
CA PRO A 211 1.83 20.69 -7.40
C PRO A 211 0.73 20.36 -6.39
N VAL A 212 0.84 19.18 -5.76
CA VAL A 212 -0.14 18.72 -4.76
C VAL A 212 -0.09 19.53 -3.46
N ASP A 213 1.04 20.17 -3.15
CA ASP A 213 1.20 21.00 -1.94
C ASP A 213 0.31 22.25 -1.92
N ARG A 214 -0.33 22.57 -3.04
CA ARG A 214 -1.39 23.58 -3.09
C ARG A 214 -2.70 23.15 -2.41
N LEU A 215 -2.86 21.84 -2.18
CA LEU A 215 -3.99 21.32 -1.40
C LEU A 215 -3.63 21.43 0.09
N SER A 216 -4.18 22.42 0.77
CA SER A 216 -3.87 22.72 2.18
C SER A 216 -4.16 21.54 3.12
N LEU A 217 -5.26 20.81 2.89
CA LEU A 217 -5.62 19.62 3.67
C LEU A 217 -4.61 18.49 3.49
N TRP A 218 -4.09 18.28 2.27
CA TRP A 218 -3.03 17.31 2.01
C TRP A 218 -1.72 17.68 2.71
N ALA A 219 -1.32 18.96 2.65
CA ALA A 219 -0.13 19.43 3.33
C ALA A 219 -0.23 19.28 4.85
N ASN A 220 -1.40 19.59 5.42
CA ASN A 220 -1.69 19.40 6.83
C ASN A 220 -1.65 17.92 7.23
N LEU A 221 -2.29 17.04 6.45
CA LEU A 221 -2.26 15.58 6.64
C LEU A 221 -0.82 15.08 6.71
N LYS A 222 0.04 15.42 5.73
CA LYS A 222 1.46 15.01 5.73
C LYS A 222 2.19 15.47 6.98
N SER A 223 1.93 16.70 7.45
CA SER A 223 2.54 17.23 8.67
C SER A 223 2.12 16.43 9.91
N LYS A 224 0.84 16.10 10.04
CA LYS A 224 0.33 15.25 11.13
C LYS A 224 0.94 13.85 11.08
N MET A 225 0.96 13.22 9.92
CA MET A 225 1.53 11.89 9.74
C MET A 225 3.01 11.83 10.15
N LYS A 226 3.80 12.84 9.76
CA LYS A 226 5.21 12.95 10.19
C LYS A 226 5.32 13.06 11.72
N ALA A 227 4.44 13.82 12.35
CA ALA A 227 4.41 13.94 13.81
C ALA A 227 4.03 12.63 14.51
N GLU A 228 3.33 11.73 13.84
CA GLU A 228 2.91 10.43 14.34
C GLU A 228 3.91 9.30 14.07
N GLY A 229 4.98 9.55 13.33
CA GLY A 229 6.01 8.56 13.03
C GLY A 229 5.94 7.94 11.65
N TYR A 230 5.12 8.49 10.74
CA TYR A 230 5.23 8.17 9.32
C TYR A 230 6.41 8.94 8.72
N GLU A 231 7.29 8.26 8.01
CA GLU A 231 8.23 8.91 7.12
C GLU A 231 7.59 9.04 5.73
N PRO A 232 7.48 10.27 5.19
CA PRO A 232 6.84 10.53 3.89
C PRO A 232 7.67 10.05 2.70
#